data_2dbc47e219b3d48371393832154504f7
#
_entry.id   2dbc47e219b3d48371393832154504f7
#
_cell.length_a   1.000
_cell.length_b   1.000
_cell.length_c   1.000
_cell.angle_alpha   90.00
_cell.angle_beta   90.00
_cell.angle_gamma   90.00
#
_symmetry.space_group_name_H-M   'P 1'
#
loop_
_entity.id
_entity.type
_entity.pdbx_description
1 polymer ?
#
loop_
_entity_poly.entity_id
_entity_poly.type
_entity_poly.pdbx_seq_one_letter_code
_entity_poly.pdbx_strand_id
1 'polypeptide(L)'
;PRAEGKMPARKLTLAINAHLPEDIRVLSAVRAPEKFHARFDATGKQYRYCVWNHAALNPLLRTTAWHVTRPLDLEAMRAAAPGFVGRHDFQSFAANPGYAKESTIRTLTRCDVKKSGAQLTFIIEGDGFLYKMCRGIVGTLVQVGLGKFPAAEIKTMLAHRDRRVAGMTAPAHGLVLWKVFYPRTPKPKHQTPNKLQPSNAE
;
A
#
# COMPACT_ATOMS: atom_id res chain seq x y z
N PRO A 1 11.54 -6.68 -18.28
CA PRO A 1 12.38 -7.23 -19.32
C PRO A 1 12.19 -8.75 -19.36
N ARG A 2 11.85 -9.29 -20.53
CA ARG A 2 11.80 -10.74 -20.76
C ARG A 2 13.24 -11.20 -20.88
N ALA A 3 13.75 -11.92 -19.89
CA ALA A 3 15.03 -12.61 -20.04
C ALA A 3 14.75 -13.93 -20.76
N GLU A 4 14.93 -13.96 -22.07
CA GLU A 4 15.02 -15.17 -22.86
C GLU A 4 16.36 -15.84 -22.53
N GLY A 5 16.41 -16.65 -21.49
CA GLY A 5 17.63 -17.29 -21.11
C GLY A 5 17.45 -18.34 -20.02
N LYS A 6 18.26 -19.38 -20.10
CA LYS A 6 18.31 -20.48 -19.12
C LYS A 6 18.92 -20.08 -17.76
N MET A 7 19.04 -18.76 -17.47
CA MET A 7 19.62 -18.29 -16.21
C MET A 7 18.70 -18.60 -15.01
N PRO A 8 19.21 -19.26 -13.96
CA PRO A 8 18.44 -19.49 -12.73
C PRO A 8 18.03 -18.17 -12.09
N ALA A 9 16.79 -18.10 -11.54
CA ALA A 9 16.24 -16.89 -10.93
C ALA A 9 17.16 -16.27 -9.85
N ARG A 10 17.84 -17.12 -9.06
CA ARG A 10 18.83 -16.66 -8.07
C ARG A 10 20.00 -15.91 -8.70
N LYS A 11 20.56 -16.41 -9.81
CA LYS A 11 21.64 -15.74 -10.53
C LYS A 11 21.18 -14.42 -11.14
N LEU A 12 19.94 -14.38 -11.66
CA LEU A 12 19.33 -13.17 -12.20
C LEU A 12 19.19 -12.10 -11.11
N THR A 13 18.73 -12.47 -9.90
CA THR A 13 18.62 -11.54 -8.76
C THR A 13 19.98 -10.92 -8.41
N LEU A 14 21.04 -11.73 -8.35
CA LEU A 14 22.39 -11.24 -8.06
C LEU A 14 22.89 -10.30 -9.17
N ALA A 15 22.73 -10.69 -10.45
CA ALA A 15 23.15 -9.87 -11.58
C ALA A 15 22.44 -8.52 -11.61
N ILE A 16 21.13 -8.47 -11.37
CA ILE A 16 20.37 -7.21 -11.31
C ILE A 16 20.90 -6.34 -10.17
N ASN A 17 21.07 -6.90 -8.97
CA ASN A 17 21.52 -6.16 -7.79
C ASN A 17 22.94 -5.60 -7.91
N ALA A 18 23.80 -6.21 -8.76
CA ALA A 18 25.14 -5.68 -9.03
C ALA A 18 25.13 -4.35 -9.80
N HIS A 19 24.02 -4.03 -10.48
CA HIS A 19 23.87 -2.80 -11.28
C HIS A 19 22.90 -1.78 -10.64
N LEU A 20 22.26 -2.13 -9.52
CA LEU A 20 21.32 -1.22 -8.84
C LEU A 20 22.05 -0.36 -7.80
N PRO A 21 21.62 0.90 -7.63
CA PRO A 21 22.11 1.77 -6.56
C PRO A 21 21.75 1.18 -5.18
N GLU A 22 22.37 1.68 -4.11
CA GLU A 22 22.26 1.11 -2.76
C GLU A 22 20.86 1.13 -2.16
N ASP A 23 20.02 2.09 -2.58
CA ASP A 23 18.64 2.28 -2.12
C ASP A 23 17.62 1.41 -2.85
N ILE A 24 18.03 0.65 -3.88
CA ILE A 24 17.15 -0.27 -4.63
C ILE A 24 17.72 -1.69 -4.57
N ARG A 25 16.87 -2.66 -4.18
CA ARG A 25 17.25 -4.09 -4.14
C ARG A 25 16.12 -4.98 -4.61
N VAL A 26 16.47 -5.94 -5.47
CA VAL A 26 15.61 -7.07 -5.84
C VAL A 26 15.79 -8.17 -4.81
N LEU A 27 14.73 -8.50 -4.07
CA LEU A 27 14.79 -9.54 -3.03
C LEU A 27 14.65 -10.95 -3.61
N SER A 28 13.82 -11.10 -4.64
CA SER A 28 13.61 -12.37 -5.31
C SER A 28 13.14 -12.18 -6.74
N ALA A 29 13.40 -13.17 -7.59
CA ALA A 29 12.85 -13.29 -8.93
C ALA A 29 12.13 -14.63 -9.05
N VAL A 30 10.97 -14.65 -9.70
CA VAL A 30 10.20 -15.87 -9.99
C VAL A 30 9.77 -15.86 -11.45
N ARG A 31 9.59 -17.04 -12.02
CA ARG A 31 9.01 -17.17 -13.36
C ARG A 31 7.52 -16.86 -13.28
N ALA A 32 7.04 -16.09 -14.22
CA ALA A 32 5.63 -15.78 -14.39
C ALA A 32 5.11 -16.39 -15.70
N PRO A 33 3.79 -16.62 -15.83
CA PRO A 33 3.20 -16.99 -17.11
C PRO A 33 3.53 -15.96 -18.21
N GLU A 34 3.61 -16.42 -19.45
CA GLU A 34 4.01 -15.55 -20.56
C GLU A 34 3.14 -14.30 -20.74
N LYS A 35 1.85 -14.44 -20.51
CA LYS A 35 0.86 -13.35 -20.60
C LYS A 35 0.77 -12.48 -19.34
N PHE A 36 1.58 -12.77 -18.30
CA PHE A 36 1.53 -12.03 -17.04
C PHE A 36 1.94 -10.57 -17.23
N HIS A 37 1.11 -9.67 -16.70
CA HIS A 37 1.37 -8.23 -16.70
C HIS A 37 1.31 -7.67 -15.28
N ALA A 38 2.44 -7.21 -14.75
CA ALA A 38 2.59 -6.78 -13.36
C ALA A 38 1.62 -5.65 -12.91
N ARG A 39 1.14 -4.83 -13.84
CA ARG A 39 0.19 -3.75 -13.55
C ARG A 39 -1.27 -4.18 -13.70
N PHE A 40 -1.59 -4.90 -14.80
CA PHE A 40 -2.98 -5.21 -15.14
C PHE A 40 -3.51 -6.45 -14.45
N ASP A 41 -2.64 -7.42 -14.11
CA ASP A 41 -3.05 -8.61 -13.36
C ASP A 41 -3.06 -8.39 -11.84
N ALA A 42 -2.72 -7.19 -11.37
CA ALA A 42 -2.82 -6.86 -9.96
C ALA A 42 -4.29 -6.80 -9.53
N THR A 43 -4.67 -7.60 -8.54
CA THR A 43 -6.02 -7.66 -7.96
C THR A 43 -6.26 -6.64 -6.85
N GLY A 44 -5.19 -6.05 -6.32
CA GLY A 44 -5.26 -5.03 -5.28
C GLY A 44 -3.88 -4.56 -4.84
N LYS A 45 -3.88 -3.55 -3.99
CA LYS A 45 -2.66 -2.96 -3.42
C LYS A 45 -2.88 -2.61 -1.96
N GLN A 46 -1.81 -2.71 -1.17
CA GLN A 46 -1.75 -2.18 0.18
C GLN A 46 -0.75 -1.02 0.21
N TYR A 47 -1.22 0.11 0.68
CA TYR A 47 -0.37 1.23 1.06
C TYR A 47 -0.25 1.31 2.58
N ARG A 48 0.92 1.72 3.04
CA ARG A 48 1.13 2.13 4.44
C ARG A 48 1.59 3.56 4.47
N TYR A 49 1.14 4.28 5.50
CA TYR A 49 1.59 5.65 5.74
C TYR A 49 2.05 5.76 7.19
N CYS A 50 3.26 6.30 7.39
CA CYS A 50 3.85 6.47 8.71
C CYS A 50 3.73 7.92 9.18
N VAL A 51 3.25 8.09 10.42
CA VAL A 51 3.23 9.34 11.17
C VAL A 51 4.05 9.14 12.44
N TRP A 52 4.94 10.08 12.73
CA TRP A 52 5.63 10.18 14.01
C TRP A 52 4.91 11.23 14.86
N ASN A 53 4.14 10.77 15.85
CA ASN A 53 3.35 11.64 16.72
C ASN A 53 4.05 11.84 18.07
N HIS A 54 4.88 12.85 18.14
CA HIS A 54 5.68 13.18 19.30
C HIS A 54 6.11 14.65 19.26
N ALA A 55 6.38 15.27 20.42
CA ALA A 55 6.86 16.65 20.47
C ALA A 55 8.19 16.84 19.74
N ALA A 56 9.12 15.88 19.88
CA ALA A 56 10.42 15.88 19.21
C ALA A 56 10.40 14.99 17.96
N LEU A 57 11.00 15.48 16.86
CA LEU A 57 11.22 14.70 15.64
C LEU A 57 12.27 13.61 15.91
N ASN A 58 12.01 12.40 15.45
CA ASN A 58 13.04 11.37 15.34
C ASN A 58 13.86 11.61 14.04
N PRO A 59 15.15 11.97 14.12
CA PRO A 59 15.95 12.28 12.93
C PRO A 59 16.05 11.13 11.91
N LEU A 60 16.00 9.88 12.38
CA LEU A 60 16.05 8.69 11.53
C LEU A 60 14.78 8.51 10.68
N LEU A 61 13.67 9.10 11.10
CA LEU A 61 12.38 9.01 10.41
C LEU A 61 12.04 10.24 9.57
N ARG A 62 12.93 11.25 9.49
CA ARG A 62 12.66 12.54 8.82
C ARG A 62 12.24 12.40 7.35
N THR A 63 12.68 11.35 6.66
CA THR A 63 12.39 11.09 5.26
C THR A 63 11.36 10.00 5.01
N THR A 64 10.88 9.33 6.08
CA THR A 64 10.00 8.15 5.99
C THR A 64 8.74 8.23 6.83
N ALA A 65 8.59 9.28 7.66
CA ALA A 65 7.40 9.50 8.47
C ALA A 65 7.03 10.99 8.53
N TRP A 66 5.74 11.28 8.48
CA TRP A 66 5.24 12.63 8.72
C TRP A 66 5.29 12.95 10.21
N HIS A 67 6.06 13.96 10.59
CA HIS A 67 6.13 14.44 11.97
C HIS A 67 4.91 15.30 12.31
N VAL A 68 4.15 14.88 13.32
CA VAL A 68 3.01 15.63 13.88
C VAL A 68 3.28 15.84 15.36
N THR A 69 3.52 17.09 15.75
CA THR A 69 3.89 17.46 17.13
C THR A 69 2.72 17.46 18.10
N ARG A 70 1.54 17.86 17.62
CA ARG A 70 0.31 17.91 18.44
C ARG A 70 -0.16 16.48 18.74
N PRO A 71 -0.60 16.18 19.97
CA PRO A 71 -1.23 14.92 20.31
C PRO A 71 -2.41 14.60 19.37
N LEU A 72 -2.49 13.35 18.94
CA LEU A 72 -3.57 12.84 18.09
C LEU A 72 -4.46 11.89 18.89
N ASP A 73 -5.76 12.10 18.80
CA ASP A 73 -6.77 11.18 19.34
C ASP A 73 -6.83 9.92 18.45
N LEU A 74 -6.22 8.85 18.96
CA LEU A 74 -6.14 7.56 18.27
C LEU A 74 -7.52 6.91 18.11
N GLU A 75 -8.37 7.03 19.13
CA GLU A 75 -9.69 6.38 19.13
C GLU A 75 -10.63 7.09 18.16
N ALA A 76 -10.59 8.42 18.08
CA ALA A 76 -11.32 9.17 17.05
C ALA A 76 -10.90 8.77 15.64
N MET A 77 -9.59 8.61 15.39
CA MET A 77 -9.09 8.16 14.09
C MET A 77 -9.51 6.71 13.77
N ARG A 78 -9.49 5.82 14.75
CA ARG A 78 -9.94 4.42 14.61
C ARG A 78 -11.44 4.33 14.35
N ALA A 79 -12.24 5.18 14.97
CA ALA A 79 -13.68 5.25 14.74
C ALA A 79 -14.01 5.79 13.33
N ALA A 80 -13.19 6.70 12.79
CA ALA A 80 -13.39 7.28 11.47
C ALA A 80 -12.93 6.35 10.32
N ALA A 81 -11.85 5.60 10.52
CA ALA A 81 -11.21 4.81 9.47
C ALA A 81 -12.14 3.80 8.77
N PRO A 82 -13.04 3.07 9.45
CA PRO A 82 -14.00 2.17 8.80
C PRO A 82 -14.95 2.87 7.83
N GLY A 83 -15.19 4.18 7.99
CA GLY A 83 -16.02 4.96 7.07
C GLY A 83 -15.52 4.99 5.62
N PHE A 84 -14.25 4.67 5.39
CA PHE A 84 -13.66 4.57 4.06
C PHE A 84 -13.76 3.17 3.45
N VAL A 85 -14.07 2.14 4.24
CA VAL A 85 -14.14 0.75 3.75
C VAL A 85 -15.43 0.56 2.94
N GLY A 86 -15.30 -0.15 1.83
CA GLY A 86 -16.39 -0.39 0.89
C GLY A 86 -16.16 0.28 -0.46
N ARG A 87 -17.20 0.21 -1.30
CA ARG A 87 -17.20 0.81 -2.65
C ARG A 87 -17.76 2.22 -2.59
N HIS A 88 -16.91 3.22 -2.82
CA HIS A 88 -17.25 4.65 -2.74
C HIS A 88 -16.68 5.43 -3.91
N ASP A 89 -17.25 6.63 -4.13
CA ASP A 89 -16.64 7.64 -4.97
C ASP A 89 -15.60 8.42 -4.14
N PHE A 90 -14.33 8.25 -4.46
CA PHE A 90 -13.22 8.88 -3.75
C PHE A 90 -12.77 10.23 -4.36
N GLN A 91 -13.62 10.89 -5.14
CA GLN A 91 -13.27 12.18 -5.75
C GLN A 91 -12.85 13.21 -4.70
N SER A 92 -13.53 13.30 -3.56
CA SER A 92 -13.19 14.21 -2.44
C SER A 92 -11.80 13.97 -1.85
N PHE A 93 -11.25 12.76 -1.98
CA PHE A 93 -9.95 12.38 -1.42
C PHE A 93 -8.83 12.31 -2.46
N ALA A 94 -9.15 12.55 -3.73
CA ALA A 94 -8.20 12.54 -4.83
C ALA A 94 -7.77 13.96 -5.22
N ALA A 95 -6.56 14.09 -5.78
CA ALA A 95 -6.14 15.30 -6.47
C ALA A 95 -6.32 15.15 -7.99
N ASN A 96 -6.40 16.28 -8.68
CA ASN A 96 -6.40 16.28 -10.13
C ASN A 96 -5.01 15.85 -10.66
N PRO A 97 -4.90 14.76 -11.44
CA PRO A 97 -3.63 14.30 -12.00
C PRO A 97 -3.24 15.02 -13.31
N GLY A 98 -4.08 15.95 -13.83
CA GLY A 98 -3.87 16.63 -15.12
C GLY A 98 -4.36 15.83 -16.34
N TYR A 99 -5.02 14.68 -16.14
CA TYR A 99 -5.63 13.90 -17.23
C TYR A 99 -7.02 13.40 -16.83
N ALA A 100 -7.86 13.12 -17.83
CA ALA A 100 -9.20 12.58 -17.62
C ALA A 100 -9.15 11.20 -16.94
N LYS A 101 -10.09 10.95 -16.04
CA LYS A 101 -10.27 9.65 -15.37
C LYS A 101 -11.58 9.04 -15.84
N GLU A 102 -11.55 7.76 -16.17
CA GLU A 102 -12.76 7.00 -16.51
C GLU A 102 -13.72 6.88 -15.33
N SER A 103 -13.18 6.74 -14.11
CA SER A 103 -13.98 6.58 -12.90
C SER A 103 -13.20 7.01 -11.66
N THR A 104 -13.91 7.60 -10.69
CA THR A 104 -13.42 7.94 -9.36
C THR A 104 -13.86 6.94 -8.28
N ILE A 105 -14.64 5.92 -8.68
CA ILE A 105 -15.11 4.87 -7.78
C ILE A 105 -13.99 3.87 -7.53
N ARG A 106 -13.76 3.53 -6.24
CA ARG A 106 -12.80 2.50 -5.80
C ARG A 106 -13.41 1.69 -4.67
N THR A 107 -12.89 0.49 -4.46
CA THR A 107 -13.27 -0.36 -3.35
C THR A 107 -12.11 -0.52 -2.39
N LEU A 108 -12.24 0.01 -1.18
CA LEU A 108 -11.29 -0.26 -0.11
C LEU A 108 -11.76 -1.45 0.70
N THR A 109 -10.85 -2.41 0.89
CA THR A 109 -11.09 -3.61 1.71
C THR A 109 -10.60 -3.42 3.14
N ARG A 110 -9.75 -2.39 3.37
CA ARG A 110 -9.17 -2.11 4.67
C ARG A 110 -8.77 -0.65 4.81
N CYS A 111 -9.06 -0.09 5.99
CA CYS A 111 -8.52 1.19 6.44
C CYS A 111 -8.34 1.14 7.96
N ASP A 112 -7.08 0.98 8.43
CA ASP A 112 -6.75 0.81 9.85
C ASP A 112 -5.74 1.84 10.33
N VAL A 113 -5.77 2.14 11.63
CA VAL A 113 -4.74 2.93 12.32
C VAL A 113 -4.15 2.10 13.45
N LYS A 114 -2.85 1.80 13.34
CA LYS A 114 -2.07 1.09 14.37
C LYS A 114 -1.09 2.03 15.03
N LYS A 115 -0.88 1.86 16.34
CA LYS A 115 0.09 2.63 17.14
C LYS A 115 1.15 1.69 17.73
N SER A 116 2.40 2.10 17.67
CA SER A 116 3.53 1.47 18.35
C SER A 116 4.44 2.56 18.88
N GLY A 117 4.44 2.79 20.20
CA GLY A 117 5.10 3.94 20.79
C GLY A 117 4.55 5.27 20.21
N ALA A 118 5.43 6.12 19.72
CA ALA A 118 5.07 7.37 19.05
C ALA A 118 4.73 7.23 17.57
N GLN A 119 4.93 6.05 16.97
CA GLN A 119 4.66 5.81 15.57
C GLN A 119 3.21 5.36 15.36
N LEU A 120 2.51 6.05 14.44
CA LEU A 120 1.23 5.63 13.91
C LEU A 120 1.44 5.11 12.48
N THR A 121 0.80 3.97 12.18
CA THR A 121 0.81 3.37 10.84
C THR A 121 -0.60 3.24 10.35
N PHE A 122 -0.93 3.97 9.28
CA PHE A 122 -2.18 3.83 8.54
C PHE A 122 -2.01 2.74 7.50
N ILE A 123 -2.93 1.77 7.45
CA ILE A 123 -2.91 0.65 6.53
C ILE A 123 -4.14 0.74 5.65
N ILE A 124 -3.96 0.91 4.35
CA ILE A 124 -5.06 1.10 3.39
C ILE A 124 -4.89 0.06 2.28
N GLU A 125 -5.92 -0.77 2.10
CA GLU A 125 -5.98 -1.80 1.05
C GLU A 125 -7.20 -1.58 0.16
N GLY A 126 -7.05 -1.85 -1.14
CA GLY A 126 -8.15 -1.76 -2.10
C GLY A 126 -7.77 -2.25 -3.48
N ASP A 127 -8.77 -2.30 -4.36
CA ASP A 127 -8.64 -2.71 -5.76
C ASP A 127 -7.81 -1.73 -6.59
N GLY A 128 -7.91 -0.44 -6.30
CA GLY A 128 -7.20 0.63 -6.99
C GLY A 128 -7.19 1.92 -6.20
N PHE A 129 -6.33 2.86 -6.62
CA PHE A 129 -6.18 4.14 -5.94
C PHE A 129 -6.09 5.28 -6.95
N LEU A 130 -6.75 6.38 -6.64
CA LEU A 130 -6.65 7.63 -7.38
C LEU A 130 -5.38 8.39 -7.00
N TYR A 131 -5.00 9.37 -7.81
CA TYR A 131 -3.84 10.21 -7.53
C TYR A 131 -3.97 10.92 -6.18
N LYS A 132 -2.98 10.75 -5.32
CA LYS A 132 -2.91 11.25 -3.93
C LYS A 132 -4.03 10.77 -2.98
N MET A 133 -4.89 9.81 -3.38
CA MET A 133 -6.03 9.34 -2.58
C MET A 133 -5.63 8.87 -1.18
N CYS A 134 -4.63 7.99 -1.05
CA CYS A 134 -4.16 7.53 0.26
C CYS A 134 -3.71 8.68 1.15
N ARG A 135 -3.02 9.67 0.58
CA ARG A 135 -2.55 10.85 1.31
C ARG A 135 -3.71 11.76 1.72
N GLY A 136 -4.77 11.87 0.91
CA GLY A 136 -6.01 12.56 1.26
C GLY A 136 -6.73 11.90 2.44
N ILE A 137 -6.87 10.57 2.41
CA ILE A 137 -7.46 9.79 3.49
C ILE A 137 -6.68 9.98 4.79
N VAL A 138 -5.35 9.79 4.75
CA VAL A 138 -4.49 9.95 5.95
C VAL A 138 -4.54 11.37 6.49
N GLY A 139 -4.45 12.39 5.63
CA GLY A 139 -4.53 13.78 6.06
C GLY A 139 -5.86 14.12 6.73
N THR A 140 -6.96 13.55 6.25
CA THR A 140 -8.28 13.69 6.87
C THR A 140 -8.34 12.99 8.22
N LEU A 141 -7.85 11.74 8.32
CA LEU A 141 -7.81 11.01 9.58
C LEU A 141 -6.94 11.71 10.63
N VAL A 142 -5.79 12.27 10.24
CA VAL A 142 -4.97 13.09 11.15
C VAL A 142 -5.73 14.33 11.62
N GLN A 143 -6.52 14.97 10.76
CA GLN A 143 -7.36 16.11 11.17
C GLN A 143 -8.52 15.70 12.06
N VAL A 144 -9.08 14.50 11.91
CA VAL A 144 -10.01 13.90 12.89
C VAL A 144 -9.29 13.71 14.23
N GLY A 145 -8.09 13.15 14.24
CA GLY A 145 -7.29 13.01 15.47
C GLY A 145 -6.91 14.34 16.13
N LEU A 146 -6.89 15.44 15.37
CA LEU A 146 -6.69 16.80 15.88
C LEU A 146 -8.01 17.47 16.35
N GLY A 147 -9.14 16.77 16.26
CA GLY A 147 -10.46 17.28 16.62
C GLY A 147 -11.06 18.28 15.63
N LYS A 148 -10.54 18.35 14.39
CA LYS A 148 -11.07 19.28 13.37
C LYS A 148 -12.35 18.79 12.70
N PHE A 149 -12.52 17.46 12.62
CA PHE A 149 -13.70 16.81 12.05
C PHE A 149 -14.16 15.70 12.99
N PRO A 150 -15.44 15.53 13.22
CA PRO A 150 -15.97 14.35 13.89
C PRO A 150 -15.85 13.12 12.98
N ALA A 151 -15.68 11.93 13.58
CA ALA A 151 -15.51 10.67 12.84
C ALA A 151 -16.69 10.37 11.88
N ALA A 152 -17.89 10.81 12.24
CA ALA A 152 -19.10 10.59 11.44
C ALA A 152 -19.10 11.34 10.08
N GLU A 153 -18.32 12.41 9.94
CA GLU A 153 -18.30 13.22 8.72
C GLU A 153 -17.68 12.52 7.51
N ILE A 154 -16.95 11.42 7.68
CA ILE A 154 -16.29 10.72 6.56
C ILE A 154 -17.30 10.33 5.47
N LYS A 155 -18.49 9.83 5.85
CA LYS A 155 -19.53 9.45 4.89
C LYS A 155 -20.08 10.66 4.12
N THR A 156 -20.28 11.77 4.80
CA THR A 156 -20.72 13.04 4.20
C THR A 156 -19.67 13.58 3.23
N MET A 157 -18.38 13.55 3.61
CA MET A 157 -17.27 13.96 2.74
C MET A 157 -17.19 13.12 1.46
N LEU A 158 -17.41 11.79 1.55
CA LEU A 158 -17.46 10.92 0.39
C LEU A 158 -18.62 11.27 -0.55
N ALA A 159 -19.80 11.58 0.01
CA ALA A 159 -21.00 11.91 -0.76
C ALA A 159 -20.87 13.24 -1.51
N HIS A 160 -20.14 14.21 -0.98
CA HIS A 160 -19.98 15.55 -1.60
C HIS A 160 -19.21 15.56 -2.92
N ARG A 161 -18.31 14.61 -3.19
CA ARG A 161 -17.48 14.56 -4.40
C ARG A 161 -16.66 15.83 -4.64
N ASP A 162 -16.38 16.60 -3.60
CA ASP A 162 -15.64 17.84 -3.65
C ASP A 162 -14.38 17.75 -2.77
N ARG A 163 -13.20 18.02 -3.38
CA ARG A 163 -11.92 17.98 -2.64
C ARG A 163 -11.86 18.98 -1.49
N ARG A 164 -12.60 20.07 -1.57
CA ARG A 164 -12.60 21.15 -0.56
C ARG A 164 -13.19 20.74 0.78
N VAL A 165 -14.10 19.74 0.80
CA VAL A 165 -14.71 19.24 2.04
C VAL A 165 -13.84 18.26 2.80
N ALA A 166 -12.89 17.62 2.12
CA ALA A 166 -11.99 16.68 2.75
C ALA A 166 -10.77 17.37 3.40
N GLY A 167 -10.12 16.67 4.30
CA GLY A 167 -8.94 17.17 4.99
C GLY A 167 -7.74 17.40 4.07
N MET A 168 -6.66 17.89 4.64
CA MET A 168 -5.41 18.17 3.92
C MET A 168 -4.82 16.93 3.25
N THR A 169 -3.98 17.14 2.23
CA THR A 169 -3.18 16.05 1.67
C THR A 169 -1.91 15.85 2.52
N ALA A 170 -1.76 14.68 3.14
CA ALA A 170 -0.57 14.35 3.92
C ALA A 170 0.73 14.45 3.07
N PRO A 171 1.89 14.79 3.65
CA PRO A 171 3.18 14.85 2.96
C PRO A 171 3.53 13.54 2.23
N ALA A 172 4.34 13.61 1.16
CA ALA A 172 4.61 12.42 0.34
C ALA A 172 5.49 11.38 1.02
N HIS A 173 6.46 11.81 1.79
CA HIS A 173 7.55 10.99 2.33
C HIS A 173 7.10 9.91 3.35
N GLY A 174 5.91 10.03 3.94
CA GLY A 174 5.38 8.99 4.82
C GLY A 174 4.71 7.82 4.09
N LEU A 175 4.49 7.91 2.76
CA LEU A 175 3.72 6.92 2.00
C LEU A 175 4.62 5.85 1.39
N VAL A 176 4.23 4.58 1.59
CA VAL A 176 4.90 3.42 1.01
C VAL A 176 3.87 2.52 0.31
N LEU A 177 4.14 2.11 -0.94
CA LEU A 177 3.45 0.98 -1.56
C LEU A 177 4.01 -0.30 -0.93
N TRP A 178 3.26 -0.84 0.02
CA TRP A 178 3.73 -1.95 0.85
C TRP A 178 3.64 -3.30 0.15
N LYS A 179 2.52 -3.52 -0.60
CA LYS A 179 2.27 -4.81 -1.24
C LYS A 179 1.37 -4.62 -2.45
N VAL A 180 1.63 -5.39 -3.50
CA VAL A 180 0.75 -5.60 -4.64
C VAL A 180 0.24 -7.03 -4.57
N PHE A 181 -1.07 -7.21 -4.71
CA PHE A 181 -1.70 -8.53 -4.70
C PHE A 181 -1.93 -9.00 -6.13
N TYR A 182 -1.70 -10.28 -6.36
CA TYR A 182 -1.95 -10.96 -7.63
C TYR A 182 -2.84 -12.18 -7.39
N PRO A 183 -3.55 -12.69 -8.40
CA PRO A 183 -4.25 -13.97 -8.29
C PRO A 183 -3.28 -15.04 -7.80
N ARG A 184 -3.75 -15.91 -6.91
CA ARG A 184 -2.95 -17.07 -6.50
C ARG A 184 -2.78 -17.98 -7.71
N THR A 185 -1.61 -18.02 -8.33
CA THR A 185 -1.25 -19.13 -9.21
C THR A 185 -1.34 -20.42 -8.38
N PRO A 186 -2.02 -21.48 -8.85
CA PRO A 186 -2.00 -22.77 -8.18
C PRO A 186 -0.52 -23.14 -7.96
N LYS A 187 -0.14 -23.48 -6.74
CA LYS A 187 1.21 -24.04 -6.49
C LYS A 187 1.33 -25.29 -7.37
N PRO A 188 2.38 -25.44 -8.18
CA PRO A 188 2.63 -26.70 -8.85
C PRO A 188 2.61 -27.77 -7.75
N LYS A 189 1.76 -28.80 -7.94
CA LYS A 189 1.76 -29.96 -7.03
C LYS A 189 3.21 -30.44 -6.95
N HIS A 190 3.78 -30.45 -5.76
CA HIS A 190 5.09 -31.01 -5.50
C HIS A 190 5.06 -32.43 -6.08
N GLN A 191 5.78 -32.66 -7.17
CA GLN A 191 6.08 -34.01 -7.58
C GLN A 191 6.93 -34.58 -6.46
N THR A 192 6.34 -35.51 -5.72
CA THR A 192 7.03 -36.33 -4.72
C THR A 192 8.25 -36.94 -5.43
N PRO A 193 9.48 -36.81 -4.90
CA PRO A 193 10.62 -37.47 -5.49
C PRO A 193 10.31 -38.97 -5.59
N ASN A 194 10.43 -39.51 -6.80
CA ASN A 194 10.27 -40.92 -7.09
C ASN A 194 11.22 -41.67 -6.13
N LYS A 195 10.67 -42.47 -5.19
CA LYS A 195 11.47 -43.36 -4.36
C LYS A 195 12.25 -44.27 -5.30
N LEU A 196 13.57 -44.14 -5.29
CA LEU A 196 14.46 -45.11 -5.88
C LEU A 196 14.09 -46.52 -5.34
N GLN A 197 13.62 -47.36 -6.24
CA GLN A 197 13.47 -48.79 -5.93
C GLN A 197 14.86 -49.36 -5.69
N PRO A 198 15.04 -50.16 -4.64
CA PRO A 198 16.30 -50.88 -4.45
C PRO A 198 16.50 -51.85 -5.60
N SER A 199 17.65 -51.75 -6.29
CA SER A 199 18.08 -52.74 -7.26
C SER A 199 18.33 -54.07 -6.54
N ASN A 200 17.53 -55.06 -6.84
CA ASN A 200 17.88 -56.46 -6.51
C ASN A 200 19.11 -56.84 -7.33
N ALA A 201 20.24 -57.04 -6.65
CA ALA A 201 21.41 -57.69 -7.21
C ALA A 201 21.28 -59.17 -6.81
N GLU A 202 21.19 -60.04 -7.80
CA GLU A 202 21.68 -61.41 -7.75
C GLU A 202 23.11 -61.47 -8.20
#